data_9528d4a4cfa4b6c81cb3299d3583b120
#
_entry.id   9528d4a4cfa4b6c81cb3299d3583b120
#
_cell.length_a   1.000
_cell.length_b   1.000
_cell.length_c   1.000
_cell.angle_alpha   90.00
_cell.angle_beta   90.00
_cell.angle_gamma   90.00
#
_symmetry.space_group_name_H-M   'P 1'
#
loop_
_entity.id
_entity.type
_entity.pdbx_description
1 polymer ?
#
loop_
_entity_poly.entity_id
_entity_poly.type
_entity_poly.pdbx_seq_one_letter_code
_entity_poly.pdbx_strand_id
1 'polypeptide(L)'
;MKSDEEKANFIYDYMVMWSLAFKKEYMNYDIQFGTLFPQVLKKAKVPFTRVISTTWSDEALSNIINFDNAVSLIELKNGQLFSNPNVYSVSGKVLYSQLQNREAQRSKSSNNFSEGPFEDFKTLASKSSDNVEKIEVNATIDDALLHITRTETLTGNEKEGVIPTYATAEEICKAWGEPYGVHGYADILSYKKSKGEAAAKERAEADKKEISENFQEEIKNYHDKAPVSIESTEVTSVGQNNTPFTYKVAYTMDGLVKKAGKNLTLSVGQLIGQQTHIEGKERQRTDDIIFSYPRTFVATINVELPSGYNVTPESLQKLNTNLDNEDMRFVTKAEVMGNKLFIHLEKEYKKQIVPVARWQNILEILDRAYDFNNQQVILRKK
;
A
#
# COMPACT_ATOMS: atom_id res chain seq x y z
N MET A 1 17.77 -17.81 15.85
CA MET A 1 17.98 -17.41 14.44
C MET A 1 19.03 -18.33 13.85
N LYS A 2 18.70 -19.03 12.78
CA LYS A 2 19.55 -20.10 12.22
C LYS A 2 20.30 -19.62 10.97
N SER A 3 19.68 -18.78 10.12
CA SER A 3 20.29 -18.30 8.87
C SER A 3 20.79 -16.84 8.98
N ASP A 4 21.66 -16.47 8.04
CA ASP A 4 22.15 -15.07 7.92
C ASP A 4 21.03 -14.12 7.49
N GLU A 5 20.10 -14.63 6.66
CA GLU A 5 18.89 -13.90 6.25
C GLU A 5 17.99 -13.61 7.45
N GLU A 6 17.71 -14.61 8.29
CA GLU A 6 16.89 -14.41 9.51
C GLU A 6 17.49 -13.38 10.46
N LYS A 7 18.83 -13.42 10.64
CA LYS A 7 19.52 -12.43 11.48
C LYS A 7 19.41 -11.02 10.91
N ALA A 8 19.65 -10.87 9.60
CA ALA A 8 19.63 -9.56 8.94
C ALA A 8 18.20 -8.98 8.96
N ASN A 9 17.18 -9.77 8.65
CA ASN A 9 15.79 -9.35 8.71
C ASN A 9 15.39 -8.93 10.12
N PHE A 10 15.76 -9.69 11.15
CA PHE A 10 15.48 -9.31 12.53
C PHE A 10 16.11 -7.96 12.90
N ILE A 11 17.39 -7.77 12.58
CA ILE A 11 18.10 -6.52 12.89
C ILE A 11 17.41 -5.36 12.17
N TYR A 12 17.03 -5.55 10.90
CA TYR A 12 16.36 -4.54 10.10
C TYR A 12 14.95 -4.25 10.62
N ASP A 13 14.14 -5.28 10.86
CA ASP A 13 12.79 -5.14 11.39
C ASP A 13 12.79 -4.44 12.76
N TYR A 14 13.79 -4.72 13.60
CA TYR A 14 13.97 -3.99 14.86
C TYR A 14 14.22 -2.50 14.62
N MET A 15 15.04 -2.14 13.62
CA MET A 15 15.27 -0.73 13.25
C MET A 15 14.00 -0.08 12.70
N VAL A 16 13.21 -0.79 11.89
CA VAL A 16 11.92 -0.30 11.39
C VAL A 16 10.93 -0.10 12.53
N MET A 17 10.77 -1.09 13.41
CA MET A 17 9.91 -0.97 14.62
C MET A 17 10.31 0.25 15.46
N TRP A 18 11.60 0.49 15.63
CA TRP A 18 12.10 1.64 16.36
C TRP A 18 11.75 2.97 15.68
N SER A 19 11.89 3.05 14.35
CA SER A 19 11.49 4.23 13.56
C SER A 19 9.98 4.51 13.67
N LEU A 20 9.16 3.48 13.51
CA LEU A 20 7.71 3.58 13.65
C LEU A 20 7.28 3.95 15.07
N ALA A 21 7.91 3.33 16.07
CA ALA A 21 7.67 3.60 17.49
C ALA A 21 7.88 5.06 17.87
N PHE A 22 8.91 5.69 17.31
CA PHE A 22 9.24 7.08 17.60
C PHE A 22 8.68 8.09 16.59
N LYS A 23 7.98 7.63 15.53
CA LYS A 23 7.56 8.44 14.37
C LYS A 23 8.71 9.29 13.81
N LYS A 24 9.89 8.70 13.78
CA LYS A 24 11.12 9.34 13.31
C LYS A 24 11.89 8.36 12.44
N GLU A 25 12.60 8.87 11.47
CA GLU A 25 13.60 8.09 10.79
C GLU A 25 14.62 7.58 11.80
N TYR A 26 14.92 6.28 11.73
CA TYR A 26 15.91 5.67 12.62
C TYR A 26 17.30 6.30 12.41
N MET A 27 17.60 6.59 11.16
CA MET A 27 18.79 7.27 10.71
C MET A 27 18.38 8.57 10.00
N ASN A 28 18.94 9.70 10.41
CA ASN A 28 18.69 10.97 9.74
C ASN A 28 19.26 11.02 8.32
N TYR A 29 20.26 10.16 8.04
CA TYR A 29 20.96 10.13 6.75
C TYR A 29 21.29 8.70 6.34
N ASP A 30 21.23 8.42 5.04
CA ASP A 30 21.61 7.13 4.46
C ASP A 30 23.05 6.71 4.77
N ILE A 31 23.96 7.69 4.94
CA ILE A 31 25.34 7.45 5.36
C ILE A 31 25.41 6.81 6.76
N GLN A 32 24.52 7.24 7.69
CA GLN A 32 24.48 6.65 9.02
C GLN A 32 23.97 5.20 8.97
N PHE A 33 22.94 4.93 8.17
CA PHE A 33 22.47 3.56 7.91
C PHE A 33 23.59 2.72 7.28
N GLY A 34 24.21 3.21 6.22
CA GLY A 34 25.33 2.56 5.54
C GLY A 34 26.56 2.29 6.44
N THR A 35 26.61 2.90 7.62
CA THR A 35 27.66 2.67 8.63
C THR A 35 27.19 1.72 9.73
N LEU A 36 26.04 1.98 10.34
CA LEU A 36 25.57 1.27 11.53
C LEU A 36 25.07 -0.14 11.20
N PHE A 37 24.20 -0.30 10.19
CA PHE A 37 23.65 -1.60 9.85
C PHE A 37 24.73 -2.62 9.49
N PRO A 38 25.75 -2.29 8.64
CA PRO A 38 26.91 -3.14 8.39
C PRO A 38 27.72 -3.49 9.64
N GLN A 39 27.88 -2.55 10.59
CA GLN A 39 28.60 -2.84 11.84
C GLN A 39 27.86 -3.89 12.68
N VAL A 40 26.54 -3.81 12.75
CA VAL A 40 25.71 -4.79 13.47
C VAL A 40 25.75 -6.13 12.74
N LEU A 41 25.65 -6.17 11.41
CA LEU A 41 25.77 -7.39 10.62
C LEU A 41 27.15 -8.07 10.82
N LYS A 42 28.24 -7.30 10.85
CA LYS A 42 29.59 -7.84 11.17
C LYS A 42 29.63 -8.48 12.55
N LYS A 43 29.07 -7.84 13.58
CA LYS A 43 28.96 -8.42 14.94
C LYS A 43 28.15 -9.71 14.96
N ALA A 44 27.07 -9.75 14.15
CA ALA A 44 26.23 -10.94 13.97
C ALA A 44 26.86 -12.02 13.07
N LYS A 45 28.05 -11.75 12.49
CA LYS A 45 28.76 -12.59 11.52
C LYS A 45 27.94 -12.87 10.25
N VAL A 46 27.16 -11.90 9.80
CA VAL A 46 26.39 -11.95 8.56
C VAL A 46 27.19 -11.29 7.45
N PRO A 47 27.55 -12.01 6.38
CA PRO A 47 28.27 -11.46 5.24
C PRO A 47 27.33 -10.59 4.39
N PHE A 48 27.83 -9.47 3.89
CA PHE A 48 27.09 -8.52 3.07
C PHE A 48 28.00 -7.83 2.06
N THR A 49 27.38 -7.19 1.08
CA THR A 49 28.01 -6.31 0.10
C THR A 49 27.40 -4.91 0.22
N ARG A 50 28.21 -3.88 0.03
CA ARG A 50 27.73 -2.49 -0.01
C ARG A 50 27.30 -2.14 -1.42
N VAL A 51 26.17 -1.45 -1.52
CA VAL A 51 25.58 -1.00 -2.78
C VAL A 51 25.22 0.48 -2.67
N ILE A 52 25.31 1.22 -3.76
CA ILE A 52 24.75 2.56 -3.92
C ILE A 52 23.77 2.59 -5.06
N SER A 53 22.75 3.44 -4.92
CA SER A 53 21.76 3.73 -5.94
C SER A 53 21.26 5.15 -5.78
N THR A 54 20.25 5.55 -6.54
CA THR A 54 19.50 6.80 -6.39
C THR A 54 18.00 6.50 -6.41
N THR A 55 17.17 7.38 -5.85
CA THR A 55 15.71 7.24 -5.93
C THR A 55 15.17 7.70 -7.30
N TRP A 56 13.91 7.39 -7.60
CA TRP A 56 13.24 7.89 -8.83
C TRP A 56 13.01 9.40 -8.82
N SER A 57 13.02 10.03 -7.66
CA SER A 57 12.96 11.49 -7.52
C SER A 57 14.29 12.18 -7.81
N ASP A 58 15.39 11.43 -7.84
CA ASP A 58 16.74 11.93 -8.09
C ASP A 58 17.21 11.56 -9.50
N GLU A 59 18.32 12.17 -9.91
CA GLU A 59 19.00 11.83 -11.17
C GLU A 59 19.45 10.35 -11.19
N ALA A 60 19.70 9.83 -12.39
CA ALA A 60 20.30 8.51 -12.55
C ALA A 60 21.69 8.47 -11.88
N LEU A 61 22.08 7.31 -11.35
CA LEU A 61 23.38 7.14 -10.66
C LEU A 61 24.57 7.57 -11.53
N SER A 62 24.48 7.32 -12.84
CA SER A 62 25.48 7.73 -13.84
C SER A 62 25.65 9.24 -13.98
N ASN A 63 24.67 10.04 -13.55
CA ASN A 63 24.61 11.49 -13.74
C ASN A 63 24.85 12.28 -12.44
N ILE A 64 24.89 11.61 -11.27
CA ILE A 64 25.08 12.33 -10.01
C ILE A 64 26.49 12.94 -9.93
N ILE A 65 26.53 14.20 -9.52
CA ILE A 65 27.77 14.93 -9.27
C ILE A 65 28.10 14.93 -7.76
N ASN A 66 27.05 14.91 -6.93
CA ASN A 66 27.19 14.91 -5.47
C ASN A 66 26.69 13.58 -4.88
N PHE A 67 27.56 12.93 -4.12
CA PHE A 67 27.25 11.68 -3.41
C PHE A 67 26.16 11.84 -2.33
N ASP A 68 25.80 13.08 -1.93
CA ASP A 68 24.70 13.31 -0.99
C ASP A 68 23.33 12.86 -1.57
N ASN A 69 23.22 12.75 -2.90
CA ASN A 69 22.04 12.23 -3.59
C ASN A 69 22.07 10.70 -3.76
N ALA A 70 23.16 10.05 -3.34
CA ALA A 70 23.26 8.60 -3.39
C ALA A 70 22.68 7.94 -2.15
N VAL A 71 21.91 6.88 -2.35
CA VAL A 71 21.31 6.06 -1.30
C VAL A 71 22.20 4.86 -1.03
N SER A 72 22.57 4.65 0.24
CA SER A 72 23.31 3.48 0.69
C SER A 72 22.38 2.27 0.83
N LEU A 73 22.70 1.18 0.15
CA LEU A 73 22.03 -0.11 0.28
C LEU A 73 23.00 -1.17 0.79
N ILE A 74 22.44 -2.18 1.44
CA ILE A 74 23.19 -3.35 1.90
C ILE A 74 22.59 -4.59 1.26
N GLU A 75 23.42 -5.38 0.58
CA GLU A 75 23.02 -6.60 -0.13
C GLU A 75 23.53 -7.84 0.60
N LEU A 76 22.66 -8.82 0.82
CA LEU A 76 23.05 -10.14 1.28
C LEU A 76 23.46 -11.04 0.12
N LYS A 77 24.10 -12.18 0.41
CA LYS A 77 24.49 -13.18 -0.59
C LYS A 77 23.35 -13.72 -1.46
N ASN A 78 22.13 -13.71 -0.96
CA ASN A 78 20.92 -14.14 -1.69
C ASN A 78 20.33 -13.04 -2.60
N GLY A 79 20.98 -11.86 -2.68
CA GLY A 79 20.53 -10.71 -3.48
C GLY A 79 19.51 -9.81 -2.78
N GLN A 80 19.13 -10.10 -1.53
CA GLN A 80 18.23 -9.24 -0.77
C GLN A 80 18.91 -7.91 -0.46
N LEU A 81 18.21 -6.81 -0.79
CA LEU A 81 18.67 -5.43 -0.55
C LEU A 81 17.93 -4.82 0.64
N PHE A 82 18.65 -4.07 1.44
CA PHE A 82 18.13 -3.24 2.53
C PHE A 82 18.51 -1.79 2.29
N SER A 83 17.53 -0.90 2.43
CA SER A 83 17.69 0.55 2.43
C SER A 83 17.52 1.12 3.85
N ASN A 84 17.81 2.41 4.02
CA ASN A 84 17.58 3.09 5.28
C ASN A 84 16.09 2.95 5.71
N PRO A 85 15.81 2.41 6.91
CA PRO A 85 14.43 2.34 7.41
C PRO A 85 13.88 3.74 7.65
N ASN A 86 12.72 4.02 7.10
CA ASN A 86 11.97 5.25 7.29
C ASN A 86 10.51 4.93 7.66
N VAL A 87 9.68 5.93 7.84
CA VAL A 87 8.26 5.76 8.21
C VAL A 87 7.41 5.06 7.12
N TYR A 88 7.92 4.99 5.89
CA TYR A 88 7.25 4.29 4.78
C TYR A 88 7.75 2.86 4.63
N SER A 89 8.85 2.49 5.30
CA SER A 89 9.42 1.16 5.16
C SER A 89 8.46 0.07 5.63
N VAL A 90 8.40 -0.97 4.84
CA VAL A 90 7.89 -2.28 5.25
C VAL A 90 9.05 -3.14 5.73
N SER A 91 8.83 -4.40 6.07
CA SER A 91 9.93 -5.23 6.55
C SER A 91 10.97 -5.51 5.47
N GLY A 92 12.15 -5.99 5.87
CA GLY A 92 13.35 -6.10 5.05
C GLY A 92 13.27 -6.94 3.76
N LYS A 93 12.17 -7.64 3.50
CA LYS A 93 11.98 -8.39 2.23
C LYS A 93 11.37 -7.58 1.10
N VAL A 94 10.93 -6.35 1.37
CA VAL A 94 10.35 -5.46 0.38
C VAL A 94 11.25 -4.24 0.24
N LEU A 95 11.90 -4.10 -0.90
CA LEU A 95 12.70 -2.91 -1.18
C LEU A 95 11.77 -1.71 -1.42
N TYR A 96 12.12 -0.57 -0.83
CA TYR A 96 11.40 0.69 -1.03
C TYR A 96 11.17 0.97 -2.53
N SER A 97 9.94 1.33 -2.90
CA SER A 97 9.52 1.46 -4.31
C SER A 97 10.39 2.41 -5.13
N GLN A 98 10.82 3.52 -4.52
CA GLN A 98 11.68 4.51 -5.17
C GLN A 98 13.09 3.98 -5.53
N LEU A 99 13.48 2.82 -4.99
CA LEU A 99 14.77 2.17 -5.24
C LEU A 99 14.67 0.95 -6.14
N GLN A 100 13.48 0.61 -6.63
CA GLN A 100 13.26 -0.51 -7.53
C GLN A 100 13.53 -0.13 -8.99
N ASN A 101 14.07 -1.08 -9.79
CA ASN A 101 14.41 -0.88 -11.21
C ASN A 101 15.35 0.32 -11.45
N ARG A 102 16.23 0.61 -10.50
CA ARG A 102 17.21 1.72 -10.56
C ARG A 102 18.60 1.21 -10.88
N GLU A 103 19.40 2.07 -11.50
CA GLU A 103 20.85 1.87 -11.63
C GLU A 103 21.46 1.79 -10.24
N ALA A 104 22.35 0.82 -10.07
CA ALA A 104 23.06 0.60 -8.82
C ALA A 104 24.47 0.11 -9.08
N GLN A 105 25.37 0.39 -8.12
CA GLN A 105 26.74 -0.10 -8.12
C GLN A 105 27.01 -0.88 -6.84
N ARG A 106 27.51 -2.11 -6.98
CA ARG A 106 27.97 -2.91 -5.85
C ARG A 106 29.49 -2.88 -5.74
N SER A 107 29.99 -2.72 -4.53
CA SER A 107 31.42 -2.82 -4.26
C SER A 107 31.86 -4.29 -4.26
N LYS A 108 32.94 -4.62 -4.96
CA LYS A 108 33.58 -5.95 -4.88
C LYS A 108 34.39 -6.13 -3.60
N SER A 109 34.66 -5.04 -2.87
CA SER A 109 35.32 -5.06 -1.54
C SER A 109 34.24 -4.94 -0.45
N SER A 110 34.16 -5.90 0.47
CA SER A 110 33.21 -5.90 1.58
C SER A 110 33.46 -4.83 2.65
N ASN A 111 34.59 -4.14 2.60
CA ASN A 111 35.07 -3.31 3.71
C ASN A 111 34.96 -1.81 3.47
N ASN A 112 35.06 -1.34 2.24
CA ASN A 112 35.11 0.09 1.98
C ASN A 112 34.45 0.46 0.65
N PHE A 113 33.56 1.45 0.65
CA PHE A 113 32.92 1.95 -0.58
C PHE A 113 33.88 2.76 -1.44
N SER A 114 34.98 3.23 -0.85
CA SER A 114 36.00 4.05 -1.56
C SER A 114 37.01 3.24 -2.40
N GLU A 115 36.96 1.92 -2.31
CA GLU A 115 37.91 1.06 -3.01
C GLU A 115 37.21 0.20 -4.06
N GLY A 116 37.29 0.58 -5.35
CA GLY A 116 36.87 -0.22 -6.46
C GLY A 116 37.62 -1.57 -6.56
N PRO A 117 37.22 -2.43 -7.46
CA PRO A 117 36.28 -2.22 -8.59
C PRO A 117 34.83 -2.31 -8.18
N PHE A 118 33.99 -1.54 -8.89
CA PHE A 118 32.53 -1.59 -8.77
C PHE A 118 31.92 -2.47 -9.88
N GLU A 119 30.76 -2.99 -9.62
CA GLU A 119 29.94 -3.73 -10.59
C GLU A 119 28.59 -3.03 -10.75
N ASP A 120 28.29 -2.63 -11.98
CA ASP A 120 27.02 -2.01 -12.35
C ASP A 120 25.92 -3.08 -12.44
N PHE A 121 24.76 -2.77 -11.91
CA PHE A 121 23.57 -3.60 -12.07
C PHE A 121 22.30 -2.75 -11.94
N LYS A 122 21.14 -3.35 -12.14
CA LYS A 122 19.86 -2.75 -11.79
C LYS A 122 19.25 -3.46 -10.59
N THR A 123 18.68 -2.69 -9.67
CA THR A 123 17.89 -3.24 -8.58
C THR A 123 16.66 -3.95 -9.13
N LEU A 124 16.17 -4.96 -8.42
CA LEU A 124 15.02 -5.74 -8.87
C LEU A 124 13.76 -4.86 -8.93
N ALA A 125 13.00 -5.02 -9.99
CA ALA A 125 11.65 -4.50 -10.11
C ALA A 125 10.66 -5.50 -9.49
N SER A 126 9.65 -5.00 -8.78
CA SER A 126 8.50 -5.82 -8.40
C SER A 126 7.58 -6.06 -9.62
N LYS A 127 6.73 -7.07 -9.51
CA LYS A 127 5.66 -7.35 -10.47
C LYS A 127 4.33 -6.80 -9.93
N SER A 128 3.35 -6.62 -10.80
CA SER A 128 1.99 -6.22 -10.39
C SER A 128 1.36 -7.22 -9.42
N SER A 129 1.68 -8.51 -9.54
CA SER A 129 1.24 -9.57 -8.62
C SER A 129 1.87 -9.51 -7.22
N ASP A 130 2.97 -8.78 -7.05
CA ASP A 130 3.62 -8.62 -5.75
C ASP A 130 2.96 -7.49 -4.94
N ASN A 131 2.38 -6.50 -5.65
CA ASN A 131 1.80 -5.28 -5.10
C ASN A 131 0.29 -5.29 -5.38
N VAL A 132 -0.46 -5.89 -4.48
CA VAL A 132 -1.90 -6.07 -4.63
C VAL A 132 -2.64 -5.34 -3.53
N GLU A 133 -3.58 -4.49 -3.94
CA GLU A 133 -4.63 -3.95 -3.09
C GLU A 133 -5.92 -4.70 -3.38
N LYS A 134 -6.43 -5.42 -2.37
CA LYS A 134 -7.68 -6.17 -2.47
C LYS A 134 -8.72 -5.58 -1.54
N ILE A 135 -9.85 -5.18 -2.10
CA ILE A 135 -11.00 -4.62 -1.37
C ILE A 135 -12.18 -5.57 -1.45
N GLU A 136 -12.75 -5.89 -0.30
CA GLU A 136 -14.02 -6.62 -0.18
C GLU A 136 -15.04 -5.71 0.48
N VAL A 137 -16.11 -5.38 -0.24
CA VAL A 137 -17.23 -4.56 0.22
C VAL A 137 -18.47 -5.42 0.39
N ASN A 138 -19.04 -5.44 1.58
CA ASN A 138 -20.36 -5.99 1.85
C ASN A 138 -21.26 -4.85 2.30
N ALA A 139 -22.38 -4.63 1.60
CA ALA A 139 -23.27 -3.51 1.86
C ALA A 139 -24.73 -3.94 1.93
N THR A 140 -25.48 -3.31 2.83
CA THR A 140 -26.94 -3.47 2.97
C THR A 140 -27.63 -2.12 2.87
N ILE A 141 -28.74 -2.08 2.15
CA ILE A 141 -29.56 -0.88 1.96
C ILE A 141 -30.65 -0.85 3.02
N ASP A 142 -30.68 0.19 3.84
CA ASP A 142 -31.74 0.51 4.78
C ASP A 142 -32.28 1.91 4.47
N ASP A 143 -33.48 1.93 3.82
CA ASP A 143 -34.09 3.15 3.28
C ASP A 143 -33.18 3.93 2.33
N ALA A 144 -32.62 5.05 2.74
CA ALA A 144 -31.66 5.86 1.98
C ALA A 144 -30.22 5.76 2.51
N LEU A 145 -30.00 4.92 3.51
CA LEU A 145 -28.68 4.66 4.08
C LEU A 145 -28.08 3.39 3.48
N LEU A 146 -26.77 3.39 3.40
CA LEU A 146 -25.98 2.22 3.01
C LEU A 146 -25.05 1.86 4.16
N HIS A 147 -25.26 0.71 4.78
CA HIS A 147 -24.37 0.14 5.77
C HIS A 147 -23.30 -0.67 5.06
N ILE A 148 -22.05 -0.31 5.27
CA ILE A 148 -20.91 -0.86 4.55
C ILE A 148 -19.95 -1.51 5.54
N THR A 149 -19.53 -2.73 5.23
CA THR A 149 -18.34 -3.35 5.82
C THR A 149 -17.31 -3.52 4.71
N ARG A 150 -16.16 -2.86 4.85
CA ARG A 150 -15.06 -2.96 3.91
C ARG A 150 -13.87 -3.63 4.59
N THR A 151 -13.31 -4.63 3.92
CA THR A 151 -12.04 -5.25 4.28
C THR A 151 -11.02 -4.92 3.20
N GLU A 152 -9.88 -4.41 3.60
CA GLU A 152 -8.79 -4.08 2.69
C GLU A 152 -7.55 -4.87 3.05
N THR A 153 -6.92 -5.46 2.03
CA THR A 153 -5.74 -6.31 2.16
C THR A 153 -4.67 -5.84 1.19
N LEU A 154 -3.51 -5.47 1.72
CA LEU A 154 -2.40 -4.88 1.01
C LEU A 154 -1.18 -5.79 1.05
N THR A 155 -0.51 -5.94 -0.11
CA THR A 155 0.75 -6.70 -0.24
C THR A 155 1.85 -5.85 -0.88
N GLY A 156 3.10 -6.27 -0.71
CA GLY A 156 4.24 -5.61 -1.32
C GLY A 156 4.34 -4.13 -0.96
N ASN A 157 4.56 -3.29 -1.96
CA ASN A 157 4.71 -1.86 -1.79
C ASN A 157 3.38 -1.12 -1.53
N GLU A 158 2.21 -1.75 -1.74
CA GLU A 158 0.93 -1.17 -1.32
C GLU A 158 0.85 -0.97 0.21
N LYS A 159 1.73 -1.60 0.97
CA LYS A 159 1.86 -1.41 2.43
C LYS A 159 2.67 -0.17 2.83
N GLU A 160 3.43 0.43 1.90
CA GLU A 160 4.30 1.58 2.19
C GLU A 160 3.49 2.76 2.75
N GLY A 161 3.84 3.20 3.94
CA GLY A 161 3.15 4.30 4.63
C GLY A 161 1.79 3.96 5.22
N VAL A 162 1.17 2.84 4.84
CA VAL A 162 -0.18 2.46 5.28
C VAL A 162 -0.18 1.83 6.67
N ILE A 163 0.79 0.97 6.96
CA ILE A 163 0.87 0.27 8.25
C ILE A 163 0.84 1.25 9.44
N PRO A 164 1.73 2.28 9.51
CA PRO A 164 1.74 3.20 10.64
C PRO A 164 0.55 4.18 10.66
N THR A 165 -0.23 4.24 9.58
CA THR A 165 -1.43 5.07 9.49
C THR A 165 -2.62 4.42 10.21
N TYR A 166 -2.72 3.08 10.19
CA TYR A 166 -3.88 2.34 10.69
C TYR A 166 -3.56 1.36 11.82
N ALA A 167 -2.28 1.05 12.07
CA ALA A 167 -1.87 0.21 13.19
C ALA A 167 -1.13 1.00 14.26
N THR A 168 -1.40 0.68 15.52
CA THR A 168 -0.70 1.28 16.66
C THR A 168 0.75 0.81 16.75
N ALA A 169 1.61 1.62 17.36
CA ALA A 169 2.99 1.20 17.63
C ALA A 169 3.06 -0.09 18.45
N GLU A 170 2.09 -0.31 19.35
CA GLU A 170 1.99 -1.55 20.15
C GLU A 170 1.69 -2.76 19.29
N GLU A 171 0.71 -2.68 18.37
CA GLU A 171 0.36 -3.76 17.45
C GLU A 171 1.52 -4.13 16.54
N ILE A 172 2.20 -3.12 15.99
CA ILE A 172 3.37 -3.33 15.12
C ILE A 172 4.51 -3.99 15.90
N CYS A 173 4.89 -3.45 17.06
CA CYS A 173 6.00 -3.98 17.86
C CYS A 173 5.70 -5.41 18.35
N LYS A 174 4.47 -5.68 18.75
CA LYS A 174 4.06 -7.02 19.16
C LYS A 174 4.10 -8.00 18.00
N ALA A 175 3.42 -7.70 16.88
CA ALA A 175 3.31 -8.63 15.77
C ALA A 175 4.68 -8.93 15.11
N TRP A 176 5.54 -7.93 14.95
CA TRP A 176 6.84 -8.10 14.31
C TRP A 176 7.92 -8.60 15.27
N GLY A 177 7.78 -8.28 16.56
CA GLY A 177 8.77 -8.59 17.58
C GLY A 177 8.58 -9.91 18.30
N GLU A 178 7.32 -10.39 18.41
CA GLU A 178 6.99 -11.61 19.17
C GLU A 178 7.83 -12.85 18.76
N PRO A 179 8.09 -13.12 17.47
CA PRO A 179 8.96 -14.23 17.05
C PRO A 179 10.39 -14.15 17.60
N TYR A 180 10.80 -12.98 18.09
CA TYR A 180 12.14 -12.67 18.59
C TYR A 180 12.18 -12.33 20.08
N GLY A 181 11.04 -12.47 20.79
CA GLY A 181 10.95 -12.19 22.21
C GLY A 181 10.77 -10.72 22.57
N VAL A 182 10.34 -9.88 21.61
CA VAL A 182 9.86 -8.51 21.83
C VAL A 182 8.34 -8.59 21.97
N HIS A 183 7.79 -8.22 23.13
CA HIS A 183 6.37 -8.43 23.45
C HIS A 183 5.50 -7.17 23.32
N GLY A 184 6.09 -6.06 22.88
CA GLY A 184 5.36 -4.82 22.63
C GLY A 184 6.25 -3.58 22.61
N TYR A 185 5.60 -2.40 22.51
CA TYR A 185 6.26 -1.13 22.40
C TYR A 185 7.14 -0.79 23.61
N ALA A 186 6.71 -1.21 24.81
CA ALA A 186 7.48 -0.99 26.05
C ALA A 186 8.87 -1.63 25.99
N ASP A 187 9.02 -2.78 25.35
CA ASP A 187 10.31 -3.47 25.20
C ASP A 187 11.25 -2.71 24.26
N ILE A 188 10.72 -2.04 23.25
CA ILE A 188 11.48 -1.19 22.33
C ILE A 188 11.99 0.08 23.03
N LEU A 189 11.20 0.66 23.94
CA LEU A 189 11.54 1.91 24.63
C LEU A 189 12.53 1.72 25.79
N SER A 190 12.69 0.51 26.33
CA SER A 190 13.05 0.38 27.73
C SER A 190 14.50 0.04 28.04
N TYR A 191 15.19 0.99 28.58
CA TYR A 191 16.25 0.75 29.56
C TYR A 191 15.74 0.73 31.04
N LYS A 192 14.46 1.09 31.31
CA LYS A 192 13.78 0.94 32.60
C LYS A 192 12.31 0.58 32.38
N LYS A 193 11.92 -0.62 32.76
CA LYS A 193 10.59 -1.21 32.52
C LYS A 193 9.41 -0.29 32.90
N SER A 194 9.42 0.30 34.08
CA SER A 194 8.33 1.16 34.57
C SER A 194 8.12 2.44 33.73
N LYS A 195 9.21 3.01 33.20
CA LYS A 195 9.14 4.17 32.31
C LYS A 195 8.64 3.79 30.92
N GLY A 196 9.03 2.60 30.43
CA GLY A 196 8.55 2.06 29.17
C GLY A 196 7.05 1.79 29.19
N GLU A 197 6.51 1.21 30.25
CA GLU A 197 5.07 0.93 30.42
C GLU A 197 4.23 2.23 30.45
N ALA A 198 4.67 3.27 31.17
CA ALA A 198 3.98 4.55 31.19
C ALA A 198 3.95 5.22 29.82
N ALA A 199 5.09 5.27 29.13
CA ALA A 199 5.19 5.84 27.79
C ALA A 199 4.39 5.03 26.77
N ALA A 200 4.33 3.71 26.89
CA ALA A 200 3.52 2.84 26.03
C ALA A 200 2.02 3.12 26.18
N LYS A 201 1.55 3.35 27.41
CA LYS A 201 0.15 3.69 27.66
C LYS A 201 -0.22 5.05 27.07
N GLU A 202 0.58 6.08 27.30
CA GLU A 202 0.36 7.41 26.74
C GLU A 202 0.34 7.35 25.19
N ARG A 203 1.29 6.60 24.61
CA ARG A 203 1.35 6.42 23.16
C ARG A 203 0.13 5.69 22.60
N ALA A 204 -0.35 4.65 23.27
CA ALA A 204 -1.52 3.89 22.82
C ALA A 204 -2.80 4.76 22.79
N GLU A 205 -2.96 5.70 23.71
CA GLU A 205 -4.08 6.65 23.70
C GLU A 205 -3.96 7.65 22.53
N ALA A 206 -2.75 8.16 22.29
CA ALA A 206 -2.48 9.05 21.16
C ALA A 206 -2.70 8.35 19.80
N ASP A 207 -2.19 7.13 19.64
CA ASP A 207 -2.34 6.33 18.41
C ASP A 207 -3.82 6.05 18.12
N LYS A 208 -4.62 5.66 19.13
CA LYS A 208 -6.05 5.39 18.93
C LYS A 208 -6.80 6.61 18.42
N LYS A 209 -6.52 7.80 18.95
CA LYS A 209 -7.13 9.04 18.49
C LYS A 209 -6.76 9.31 17.03
N GLU A 210 -5.46 9.28 16.73
CA GLU A 210 -4.94 9.53 15.38
C GLU A 210 -5.49 8.54 14.34
N ILE A 211 -5.52 7.25 14.69
CA ILE A 211 -6.07 6.20 13.81
C ILE A 211 -7.56 6.43 13.56
N SER A 212 -8.32 6.84 14.57
CA SER A 212 -9.74 7.18 14.40
C SER A 212 -9.93 8.35 13.42
N GLU A 213 -9.11 9.40 13.54
CA GLU A 213 -9.10 10.54 12.63
C GLU A 213 -8.69 10.13 11.20
N ASN A 214 -7.70 9.25 11.08
CA ASN A 214 -7.23 8.73 9.80
C ASN A 214 -8.32 7.91 9.08
N PHE A 215 -9.08 7.07 9.80
CA PHE A 215 -10.21 6.34 9.20
C PHE A 215 -11.35 7.26 8.78
N GLN A 216 -11.63 8.32 9.54
CA GLN A 216 -12.65 9.31 9.14
C GLN A 216 -12.26 10.01 7.83
N GLU A 217 -11.03 10.47 7.73
CA GLU A 217 -10.52 11.15 6.54
C GLU A 217 -10.40 10.19 5.35
N GLU A 218 -9.98 8.95 5.59
CA GLU A 218 -9.89 7.91 4.56
C GLU A 218 -11.26 7.61 3.95
N ILE A 219 -12.29 7.35 4.76
CA ILE A 219 -13.66 7.08 4.28
C ILE A 219 -14.21 8.29 3.53
N LYS A 220 -13.95 9.50 4.06
CA LYS A 220 -14.37 10.74 3.40
C LYS A 220 -13.72 10.89 2.02
N ASN A 221 -12.42 10.63 1.90
CA ASN A 221 -11.70 10.69 0.63
C ASN A 221 -12.14 9.57 -0.33
N TYR A 222 -12.44 8.39 0.21
CA TYR A 222 -12.90 7.23 -0.56
C TYR A 222 -14.24 7.51 -1.26
N HIS A 223 -15.19 8.16 -0.59
CA HIS A 223 -16.54 8.43 -1.08
C HIS A 223 -16.79 9.89 -1.50
N ASP A 224 -15.79 10.78 -1.39
CA ASP A 224 -15.94 12.23 -1.52
C ASP A 224 -17.01 12.80 -0.57
N LYS A 225 -17.21 12.14 0.56
CA LYS A 225 -18.21 12.47 1.57
C LYS A 225 -17.89 11.81 2.92
N ALA A 226 -18.09 12.58 4.01
CA ALA A 226 -17.95 12.03 5.34
C ALA A 226 -19.01 10.96 5.65
N PRO A 227 -18.67 9.88 6.41
CA PRO A 227 -19.63 8.90 6.85
C PRO A 227 -20.64 9.51 7.86
N VAL A 228 -21.82 8.93 7.92
CA VAL A 228 -22.82 9.24 8.98
C VAL A 228 -22.32 8.75 10.33
N SER A 229 -21.76 7.55 10.37
CA SER A 229 -21.14 6.94 11.55
C SER A 229 -20.04 5.94 11.13
N ILE A 230 -19.08 5.72 12.01
CA ILE A 230 -18.14 4.60 11.94
C ILE A 230 -18.46 3.69 13.13
N GLU A 231 -18.86 2.46 12.84
CA GLU A 231 -19.30 1.49 13.84
C GLU A 231 -18.11 0.72 14.43
N SER A 232 -17.13 0.36 13.59
CA SER A 232 -15.93 -0.34 14.05
C SER A 232 -14.77 -0.19 13.08
N THR A 233 -13.55 -0.27 13.63
CA THR A 233 -12.28 -0.39 12.90
C THR A 233 -11.46 -1.50 13.54
N GLU A 234 -10.80 -2.34 12.74
CA GLU A 234 -10.01 -3.47 13.22
C GLU A 234 -8.85 -3.74 12.27
N VAL A 235 -7.62 -3.85 12.81
CA VAL A 235 -6.46 -4.39 12.08
C VAL A 235 -6.36 -5.88 12.39
N THR A 236 -6.51 -6.71 11.36
CA THR A 236 -6.50 -8.17 11.50
C THR A 236 -5.15 -8.80 11.14
N SER A 237 -4.29 -8.07 10.43
CA SER A 237 -2.92 -8.46 10.10
C SER A 237 -2.01 -7.25 9.93
N VAL A 238 -0.86 -7.24 10.59
CA VAL A 238 0.06 -6.09 10.64
C VAL A 238 1.12 -6.09 9.52
N GLY A 239 1.11 -7.10 8.65
CA GLY A 239 1.84 -7.01 7.39
C GLY A 239 3.36 -7.17 7.41
N GLN A 240 3.93 -7.92 8.35
CA GLN A 240 5.38 -8.18 8.36
C GLN A 240 5.84 -8.97 7.12
N ASN A 241 6.95 -8.58 6.52
CA ASN A 241 7.54 -9.24 5.34
C ASN A 241 6.52 -9.41 4.20
N ASN A 242 6.35 -10.65 3.72
CA ASN A 242 5.38 -10.99 2.68
C ASN A 242 3.97 -11.21 3.23
N THR A 243 3.75 -11.09 4.55
CA THR A 243 2.41 -11.17 5.13
C THR A 243 1.61 -9.94 4.75
N PRO A 244 0.35 -10.08 4.34
CA PRO A 244 -0.49 -8.93 4.02
C PRO A 244 -0.73 -8.03 5.24
N PHE A 245 -0.86 -6.74 5.01
CA PHE A 245 -1.52 -5.83 5.95
C PHE A 245 -3.02 -5.88 5.66
N THR A 246 -3.83 -6.10 6.68
CA THR A 246 -5.28 -6.23 6.50
C THR A 246 -6.01 -5.47 7.60
N TYR A 247 -6.94 -4.62 7.19
CA TYR A 247 -7.85 -3.96 8.11
C TYR A 247 -9.31 -4.08 7.64
N LYS A 248 -10.22 -3.89 8.58
CA LYS A 248 -11.66 -3.92 8.37
C LYS A 248 -12.28 -2.68 9.00
N VAL A 249 -13.19 -2.04 8.27
CA VAL A 249 -13.95 -0.90 8.74
C VAL A 249 -15.44 -1.11 8.44
N ALA A 250 -16.28 -0.83 9.44
CA ALA A 250 -17.75 -0.81 9.27
C ALA A 250 -18.23 0.61 9.51
N TYR A 251 -19.04 1.10 8.56
CA TYR A 251 -19.56 2.48 8.58
C TYR A 251 -20.85 2.61 7.81
N THR A 252 -21.57 3.71 8.07
CA THR A 252 -22.83 4.04 7.40
C THR A 252 -22.66 5.29 6.55
N MET A 253 -23.11 5.20 5.28
CA MET A 253 -23.13 6.32 4.34
C MET A 253 -24.56 6.71 3.97
N ASP A 254 -24.78 8.02 3.81
CA ASP A 254 -25.95 8.57 3.12
C ASP A 254 -25.58 9.05 1.71
N GLY A 255 -26.58 9.31 0.87
CA GLY A 255 -26.40 9.88 -0.47
C GLY A 255 -25.96 8.90 -1.56
N LEU A 256 -25.46 7.71 -1.21
CA LEU A 256 -25.16 6.64 -2.17
C LEU A 256 -26.43 5.93 -2.68
N VAL A 257 -27.50 5.94 -1.88
CA VAL A 257 -28.82 5.44 -2.26
C VAL A 257 -29.79 6.61 -2.36
N LYS A 258 -30.53 6.72 -3.47
CA LYS A 258 -31.55 7.77 -3.68
C LYS A 258 -32.87 7.17 -4.10
N LYS A 259 -34.00 7.70 -3.59
CA LYS A 259 -35.32 7.34 -4.01
C LYS A 259 -35.71 8.04 -5.32
N ALA A 260 -36.21 7.30 -6.28
CA ALA A 260 -36.72 7.77 -7.57
C ALA A 260 -38.14 7.26 -7.79
N GLY A 261 -39.13 7.93 -7.21
CA GLY A 261 -40.49 7.42 -7.12
C GLY A 261 -40.55 6.15 -6.30
N LYS A 262 -41.03 5.04 -6.93
CA LYS A 262 -41.05 3.71 -6.32
C LYS A 262 -39.75 2.92 -6.45
N ASN A 263 -38.79 3.44 -7.20
CA ASN A 263 -37.52 2.79 -7.44
C ASN A 263 -36.41 3.42 -6.56
N LEU A 264 -35.26 2.74 -6.50
CA LEU A 264 -34.03 3.29 -5.90
C LEU A 264 -32.95 3.38 -6.96
N THR A 265 -32.02 4.31 -6.77
CA THR A 265 -30.73 4.33 -7.48
C THR A 265 -29.61 4.13 -6.47
N LEU A 266 -28.64 3.30 -6.81
CA LEU A 266 -27.45 3.07 -6.01
C LEU A 266 -26.20 3.50 -6.79
N SER A 267 -25.38 4.39 -6.25
CA SER A 267 -24.10 4.84 -6.80
C SER A 267 -23.05 3.75 -6.57
N VAL A 268 -23.18 2.65 -7.29
CA VAL A 268 -22.36 1.45 -7.07
C VAL A 268 -20.89 1.65 -7.42
N GLY A 269 -20.61 2.52 -8.40
CA GLY A 269 -19.23 2.83 -8.78
C GLY A 269 -18.41 3.50 -7.67
N GLN A 270 -19.06 4.24 -6.76
CA GLN A 270 -18.38 4.87 -5.62
C GLN A 270 -17.94 3.86 -4.55
N LEU A 271 -18.35 2.59 -4.66
CA LEU A 271 -17.94 1.53 -3.74
C LEU A 271 -16.53 0.96 -4.03
N ILE A 272 -15.85 1.46 -5.06
CA ILE A 272 -14.44 1.13 -5.36
C ILE A 272 -13.45 2.26 -5.03
N GLY A 273 -13.92 3.31 -4.36
CA GLY A 273 -13.13 4.52 -4.09
C GLY A 273 -12.89 5.41 -5.31
N GLN A 274 -12.25 6.52 -5.09
CA GLN A 274 -11.96 7.53 -6.11
C GLN A 274 -11.06 6.96 -7.22
N GLN A 275 -11.36 7.33 -8.46
CA GLN A 275 -10.57 6.95 -9.62
C GLN A 275 -9.91 8.18 -10.25
N THR A 276 -8.71 7.99 -10.75
CA THR A 276 -7.93 9.06 -11.39
C THR A 276 -8.66 9.57 -12.63
N HIS A 277 -8.92 10.88 -12.68
CA HIS A 277 -9.41 11.58 -13.85
C HIS A 277 -8.32 12.51 -14.40
N ILE A 278 -8.01 12.38 -15.68
CA ILE A 278 -6.98 13.16 -16.35
C ILE A 278 -7.66 14.14 -17.31
N GLU A 279 -7.50 15.43 -17.09
CA GLU A 279 -8.17 16.47 -17.86
C GLU A 279 -7.21 17.46 -18.53
N GLY A 280 -7.73 18.18 -19.51
CA GLY A 280 -7.10 19.33 -20.14
C GLY A 280 -5.68 19.04 -20.65
N LYS A 281 -4.70 19.83 -20.18
CA LYS A 281 -3.30 19.73 -20.61
C LYS A 281 -2.60 18.46 -20.12
N GLU A 282 -3.06 17.87 -19.04
CA GLU A 282 -2.48 16.63 -18.49
C GLU A 282 -2.69 15.42 -19.40
N ARG A 283 -3.66 15.52 -20.33
CA ARG A 283 -3.87 14.50 -21.38
C ARG A 283 -2.77 14.53 -22.46
N GLN A 284 -1.95 15.57 -22.47
CA GLN A 284 -0.82 15.70 -23.39
C GLN A 284 0.47 15.52 -22.59
N ARG A 285 1.30 14.58 -23.01
CA ARG A 285 2.60 14.30 -22.39
C ARG A 285 3.70 14.28 -23.43
N THR A 286 4.89 14.71 -23.01
CA THR A 286 6.13 14.69 -23.78
C THR A 286 7.11 13.66 -23.26
N ASP A 287 6.94 13.25 -22.01
CA ASP A 287 7.86 12.36 -21.31
C ASP A 287 7.20 11.02 -20.98
N ASP A 288 8.02 9.99 -20.86
CA ASP A 288 7.60 8.66 -20.46
C ASP A 288 6.87 8.67 -19.10
N ILE A 289 5.93 7.77 -18.93
CA ILE A 289 5.15 7.63 -17.72
C ILE A 289 5.89 6.70 -16.77
N ILE A 290 6.16 7.18 -15.56
CA ILE A 290 6.80 6.40 -14.52
C ILE A 290 5.79 6.23 -13.39
N PHE A 291 5.34 5.00 -13.18
CA PHE A 291 4.57 4.62 -11.99
C PHE A 291 5.54 4.28 -10.84
N SER A 292 5.11 4.47 -9.61
CA SER A 292 5.94 4.12 -8.46
C SER A 292 6.36 2.65 -8.50
N TYR A 293 5.45 1.76 -8.89
CA TYR A 293 5.65 0.33 -9.11
C TYR A 293 4.48 -0.25 -9.91
N PRO A 294 4.66 -1.43 -10.56
CA PRO A 294 3.56 -2.21 -11.11
C PRO A 294 2.65 -2.71 -10.00
N ARG A 295 1.32 -2.69 -10.19
CA ARG A 295 0.35 -3.04 -9.14
C ARG A 295 -0.96 -3.55 -9.68
N THR A 296 -1.68 -4.28 -8.84
CA THR A 296 -3.02 -4.79 -9.12
C THR A 296 -4.00 -4.34 -8.03
N PHE A 297 -5.09 -3.74 -8.45
CA PHE A 297 -6.23 -3.42 -7.61
C PHE A 297 -7.36 -4.42 -7.91
N VAL A 298 -7.89 -5.06 -6.89
CA VAL A 298 -9.01 -6.01 -6.98
C VAL A 298 -10.13 -5.59 -6.05
N ALA A 299 -11.34 -5.38 -6.58
CA ALA A 299 -12.51 -5.13 -5.75
C ALA A 299 -13.57 -6.22 -5.94
N THR A 300 -14.12 -6.68 -4.82
CA THR A 300 -15.30 -7.56 -4.78
C THR A 300 -16.39 -6.86 -3.98
N ILE A 301 -17.51 -6.57 -4.62
CA ILE A 301 -18.63 -5.82 -4.03
C ILE A 301 -19.84 -6.72 -3.97
N ASN A 302 -20.42 -6.85 -2.78
CA ASN A 302 -21.66 -7.56 -2.51
C ASN A 302 -22.68 -6.58 -1.92
N VAL A 303 -23.74 -6.27 -2.65
CA VAL A 303 -24.84 -5.44 -2.13
C VAL A 303 -26.08 -6.29 -1.95
N GLU A 304 -26.57 -6.36 -0.71
CA GLU A 304 -27.86 -7.00 -0.43
C GLU A 304 -29.00 -6.06 -0.86
N LEU A 305 -29.82 -6.56 -1.78
CA LEU A 305 -30.94 -5.80 -2.34
C LEU A 305 -32.12 -5.83 -1.38
N PRO A 306 -32.85 -4.71 -1.18
CA PRO A 306 -34.02 -4.69 -0.37
C PRO A 306 -35.12 -5.64 -0.93
N SER A 307 -35.93 -6.20 -0.04
CA SER A 307 -37.00 -7.10 -0.44
C SER A 307 -37.94 -6.44 -1.47
N GLY A 308 -38.25 -7.18 -2.55
CA GLY A 308 -39.09 -6.70 -3.63
C GLY A 308 -38.41 -5.78 -4.66
N TYR A 309 -37.07 -5.65 -4.63
CA TYR A 309 -36.31 -4.91 -5.65
C TYR A 309 -35.45 -5.82 -6.51
N ASN A 310 -35.29 -5.45 -7.77
CA ASN A 310 -34.33 -6.07 -8.71
C ASN A 310 -33.49 -5.02 -9.42
N VAL A 311 -32.24 -5.36 -9.75
CA VAL A 311 -31.40 -4.54 -10.64
C VAL A 311 -31.95 -4.67 -12.08
N THR A 312 -32.03 -3.55 -12.81
CA THR A 312 -32.46 -3.59 -14.22
C THR A 312 -31.37 -4.20 -15.11
N PRO A 313 -31.71 -4.98 -16.15
CA PRO A 313 -30.74 -5.59 -17.06
C PRO A 313 -29.81 -4.56 -17.72
N GLU A 314 -30.33 -3.38 -18.06
CA GLU A 314 -29.59 -2.29 -18.68
C GLU A 314 -28.52 -1.72 -17.72
N SER A 315 -28.84 -1.65 -16.42
CA SER A 315 -27.86 -1.24 -15.39
C SER A 315 -26.74 -2.26 -15.24
N LEU A 316 -27.05 -3.57 -15.23
CA LEU A 316 -26.04 -4.63 -15.16
C LEU A 316 -25.12 -4.62 -16.37
N GLN A 317 -25.68 -4.44 -17.58
CA GLN A 317 -24.87 -4.43 -18.81
C GLN A 317 -23.83 -3.32 -18.80
N LYS A 318 -24.16 -2.13 -18.31
CA LYS A 318 -23.25 -1.00 -18.22
C LYS A 318 -22.07 -1.20 -17.27
N LEU A 319 -22.22 -2.10 -16.30
CA LEU A 319 -21.16 -2.42 -15.32
C LEU A 319 -20.13 -3.40 -15.87
N ASN A 320 -20.36 -4.03 -17.02
CA ASN A 320 -19.43 -5.01 -17.58
C ASN A 320 -18.48 -4.33 -18.56
N THR A 321 -17.18 -4.50 -18.31
CA THR A 321 -16.08 -3.95 -19.12
C THR A 321 -14.97 -4.96 -19.22
N ASN A 322 -14.31 -5.00 -20.39
CA ASN A 322 -13.10 -5.79 -20.59
C ASN A 322 -12.15 -5.00 -21.49
N LEU A 323 -11.25 -4.26 -20.87
CA LEU A 323 -10.15 -3.54 -21.53
C LEU A 323 -8.83 -4.14 -21.03
N ASP A 324 -8.03 -4.62 -22.00
CA ASP A 324 -6.74 -5.24 -21.71
C ASP A 324 -5.76 -4.88 -22.83
N ASN A 325 -4.67 -4.19 -22.48
CA ASN A 325 -3.58 -3.88 -23.39
C ASN A 325 -2.23 -4.24 -22.78
N GLU A 326 -1.13 -3.97 -23.47
CA GLU A 326 0.21 -4.36 -23.02
C GLU A 326 0.69 -3.64 -21.73
N ASP A 327 0.05 -2.52 -21.35
CA ASP A 327 0.51 -1.66 -20.26
C ASP A 327 -0.43 -1.67 -19.06
N MET A 328 -1.73 -1.79 -19.30
CA MET A 328 -2.76 -1.81 -18.28
C MET A 328 -3.90 -2.76 -18.60
N ARG A 329 -4.69 -3.08 -17.56
CA ARG A 329 -5.93 -3.85 -17.69
C ARG A 329 -7.00 -3.23 -16.81
N PHE A 330 -8.26 -3.24 -17.26
CA PHE A 330 -9.44 -2.92 -16.49
C PHE A 330 -10.60 -3.84 -16.89
N VAL A 331 -10.99 -4.70 -15.98
CA VAL A 331 -12.05 -5.69 -16.20
C VAL A 331 -13.06 -5.59 -15.07
N THR A 332 -14.34 -5.54 -15.44
CA THR A 332 -15.43 -5.56 -14.47
C THR A 332 -16.47 -6.56 -14.90
N LYS A 333 -17.03 -7.31 -13.95
CA LYS A 333 -18.10 -8.25 -14.15
C LYS A 333 -19.16 -8.06 -13.07
N ALA A 334 -20.41 -7.84 -13.46
CA ALA A 334 -21.53 -7.67 -12.56
C ALA A 334 -22.63 -8.69 -12.84
N GLU A 335 -23.17 -9.27 -11.79
CA GLU A 335 -24.27 -10.23 -11.86
C GLU A 335 -25.18 -10.12 -10.62
N VAL A 336 -26.42 -10.60 -10.73
CA VAL A 336 -27.35 -10.73 -9.60
C VAL A 336 -27.49 -12.20 -9.27
N MET A 337 -27.17 -12.56 -8.03
CA MET A 337 -27.31 -13.90 -7.48
C MET A 337 -28.28 -13.88 -6.31
N GLY A 338 -29.49 -14.43 -6.51
CA GLY A 338 -30.55 -14.36 -5.49
C GLY A 338 -31.00 -12.92 -5.24
N ASN A 339 -30.81 -12.44 -4.02
CA ASN A 339 -31.09 -11.06 -3.61
C ASN A 339 -29.81 -10.19 -3.51
N LYS A 340 -28.70 -10.59 -4.11
CA LYS A 340 -27.43 -9.84 -4.04
C LYS A 340 -26.96 -9.41 -5.41
N LEU A 341 -26.58 -8.14 -5.52
CA LEU A 341 -25.76 -7.63 -6.62
C LEU A 341 -24.30 -7.92 -6.28
N PHE A 342 -23.66 -8.71 -7.12
CA PHE A 342 -22.24 -9.05 -7.06
C PHE A 342 -21.48 -8.32 -8.16
N ILE A 343 -20.33 -7.68 -7.83
CA ILE A 343 -19.44 -7.06 -8.80
C ILE A 343 -18.02 -7.47 -8.46
N HIS A 344 -17.31 -7.96 -9.47
CA HIS A 344 -15.88 -8.17 -9.42
C HIS A 344 -15.18 -7.19 -10.37
N LEU A 345 -14.14 -6.55 -9.88
CA LEU A 345 -13.33 -5.58 -10.64
C LEU A 345 -11.85 -5.89 -10.45
N GLU A 346 -11.10 -5.79 -11.55
CA GLU A 346 -9.65 -5.87 -11.55
C GLU A 346 -9.09 -4.73 -12.40
N LYS A 347 -8.15 -3.93 -11.82
CA LYS A 347 -7.37 -2.91 -12.51
C LYS A 347 -5.90 -3.18 -12.27
N GLU A 348 -5.13 -3.33 -13.34
CA GLU A 348 -3.71 -3.67 -13.27
C GLU A 348 -2.87 -2.64 -14.02
N TYR A 349 -1.81 -2.16 -13.37
CA TYR A 349 -0.70 -1.43 -13.97
C TYR A 349 0.46 -2.43 -14.15
N LYS A 350 0.65 -2.90 -15.38
CA LYS A 350 1.54 -4.02 -15.68
C LYS A 350 3.02 -3.64 -15.67
N LYS A 351 3.33 -2.37 -15.90
CA LYS A 351 4.69 -1.86 -16.07
C LYS A 351 4.94 -0.64 -15.21
N GLN A 352 6.16 -0.50 -14.71
CA GLN A 352 6.60 0.70 -14.00
C GLN A 352 6.85 1.86 -14.98
N ILE A 353 7.44 1.58 -16.15
CA ILE A 353 7.77 2.58 -17.15
C ILE A 353 6.99 2.29 -18.41
N VAL A 354 6.25 3.28 -18.90
CA VAL A 354 5.50 3.21 -20.15
C VAL A 354 5.95 4.34 -21.05
N PRO A 355 6.42 4.04 -22.29
CA PRO A 355 6.80 5.05 -23.25
C PRO A 355 5.66 6.03 -23.55
N VAL A 356 5.98 7.30 -23.70
CA VAL A 356 4.98 8.37 -23.99
C VAL A 356 4.15 8.06 -25.22
N ALA A 357 4.71 7.39 -26.23
CA ALA A 357 3.99 6.97 -27.44
C ALA A 357 2.76 6.07 -27.14
N ARG A 358 2.72 5.45 -25.95
CA ARG A 358 1.61 4.61 -25.51
C ARG A 358 0.69 5.28 -24.46
N TRP A 359 0.84 6.58 -24.26
CA TRP A 359 0.04 7.32 -23.29
C TRP A 359 -1.47 7.15 -23.53
N GLN A 360 -1.91 7.08 -24.78
CA GLN A 360 -3.32 6.89 -25.11
C GLN A 360 -3.89 5.57 -24.61
N ASN A 361 -3.09 4.48 -24.57
CA ASN A 361 -3.50 3.21 -24.01
C ASN A 361 -3.77 3.29 -22.49
N ILE A 362 -2.99 4.13 -21.81
CA ILE A 362 -3.18 4.40 -20.36
C ILE A 362 -4.43 5.23 -20.14
N LEU A 363 -4.62 6.31 -20.91
CA LEU A 363 -5.78 7.21 -20.81
C LEU A 363 -7.09 6.46 -21.02
N GLU A 364 -7.18 5.58 -22.02
CA GLU A 364 -8.38 4.79 -22.28
C GLU A 364 -8.82 4.00 -21.03
N ILE A 365 -7.89 3.39 -20.33
CA ILE A 365 -8.17 2.59 -19.15
C ILE A 365 -8.49 3.48 -17.94
N LEU A 366 -7.79 4.59 -17.76
CA LEU A 366 -8.08 5.53 -16.68
C LEU A 366 -9.45 6.18 -16.85
N ASP A 367 -9.79 6.62 -18.07
CA ASP A 367 -11.10 7.18 -18.41
C ASP A 367 -12.21 6.15 -18.13
N ARG A 368 -12.00 4.88 -18.51
CA ARG A 368 -12.98 3.82 -18.28
C ARG A 368 -13.16 3.49 -16.80
N ALA A 369 -12.09 3.52 -16.01
CA ALA A 369 -12.18 3.33 -14.57
C ALA A 369 -12.91 4.50 -13.89
N TYR A 370 -12.65 5.73 -14.34
CA TYR A 370 -13.35 6.92 -13.89
C TYR A 370 -14.85 6.88 -14.28
N ASP A 371 -15.17 6.48 -15.51
CA ASP A 371 -16.56 6.30 -15.94
C ASP A 371 -17.28 5.26 -15.10
N PHE A 372 -16.60 4.17 -14.72
CA PHE A 372 -17.16 3.15 -13.84
C PHE A 372 -17.44 3.72 -12.44
N ASN A 373 -16.55 4.55 -11.89
CA ASN A 373 -16.75 5.18 -10.57
C ASN A 373 -18.03 6.03 -10.54
N ASN A 374 -18.45 6.59 -11.68
CA ASN A 374 -19.67 7.37 -11.82
C ASN A 374 -20.94 6.52 -12.11
N GLN A 375 -20.82 5.18 -12.21
CA GLN A 375 -21.96 4.32 -12.54
C GLN A 375 -22.96 4.20 -11.39
N GLN A 376 -24.21 4.24 -11.78
CA GLN A 376 -25.35 4.01 -10.91
C GLN A 376 -26.19 2.84 -11.44
N VAL A 377 -26.74 2.06 -10.54
CA VAL A 377 -27.71 1.03 -10.89
C VAL A 377 -29.12 1.43 -10.44
N ILE A 378 -30.09 1.08 -11.25
CA ILE A 378 -31.51 1.27 -10.94
C ILE A 378 -32.04 -0.01 -10.32
N LEU A 379 -32.54 0.09 -9.11
CA LEU A 379 -33.25 -0.97 -8.39
C LEU A 379 -34.75 -0.73 -8.61
N ARG A 380 -35.37 -1.56 -9.44
CA ARG A 380 -36.82 -1.47 -9.75
C ARG A 380 -37.60 -2.27 -8.74
N LYS A 381 -38.64 -1.64 -8.18
CA LYS A 381 -39.62 -2.32 -7.31
C LYS A 381 -40.48 -3.27 -8.17
N LYS A 382 -40.59 -4.51 -7.73
CA LYS A 382 -41.49 -5.54 -8.35
C LYS A 382 -42.95 -5.19 -8.26
#